data_6753d642bc4bc43438217c4b469d9d45
#
_entry.id   6753d642bc4bc43438217c4b469d9d45
#
_cell.length_a   1.000
_cell.length_b   1.000
_cell.length_c   1.000
_cell.angle_alpha   90.00
_cell.angle_beta   90.00
_cell.angle_gamma   90.00
#
_symmetry.space_group_name_H-M   'P 1'
#
loop_
_entity.id
_entity.type
_entity.pdbx_description
1 polymer ?
#
loop_
_entity_poly.entity_id
_entity_poly.type
_entity_poly.pdbx_seq_one_letter_code
_entity_poly.pdbx_strand_id
1 'polypeptide(L)'
;MIIDSLLDTDLYKFTMMQCVLHQFPAAQAEYKFKCRNPGTDLQAVIGPINEEIDHLCALHFRKDELDYLRSLRFMKSDFIDFLELFHLKRSCIEVKKAEGSDTDIEIRIRGPWLHTIMFEIPVLAIVNECYYRKFYPNQDLTEGRRRLKAKMESIKDIQDIGISEYGTRRRFSKAWQEEVIKTMQATMGKQFTGTSNVYYAMQLLSLIHISEPTRQAE
;
A
#
# COMPACT_ATOMS: atom_id res chain seq x y z
N MET A 1 11.97 -2.71 -9.35
CA MET A 1 10.51 -2.85 -9.13
C MET A 1 10.17 -2.31 -7.75
N ILE A 2 9.13 -1.49 -7.67
CA ILE A 2 8.66 -0.88 -6.42
C ILE A 2 7.66 -1.78 -5.72
N ILE A 3 6.75 -2.36 -6.51
CA ILE A 3 5.78 -3.36 -6.04
C ILE A 3 6.12 -4.69 -6.70
N ASP A 4 6.30 -5.73 -5.91
CA ASP A 4 6.63 -7.09 -6.36
C ASP A 4 5.64 -8.15 -5.86
N SER A 5 4.60 -7.71 -5.17
CA SER A 5 3.51 -8.55 -4.65
C SER A 5 2.21 -7.77 -4.62
N LEU A 6 1.10 -8.40 -4.99
CA LEU A 6 -0.24 -7.82 -4.85
C LEU A 6 -0.69 -7.75 -3.37
N LEU A 7 0.05 -8.37 -2.44
CA LEU A 7 -0.15 -8.17 -0.99
C LEU A 7 0.46 -6.86 -0.47
N ASP A 8 1.29 -6.14 -1.27
CA ASP A 8 1.89 -4.87 -0.86
C ASP A 8 0.85 -3.73 -0.85
N THR A 9 -0.17 -3.93 -0.04
CA THR A 9 -1.31 -3.04 0.15
C THR A 9 -1.91 -3.24 1.54
N ASP A 10 -2.82 -2.35 1.94
CA ASP A 10 -3.47 -2.42 3.24
C ASP A 10 -4.59 -3.50 3.26
N LEU A 11 -4.69 -4.23 4.36
CA LEU A 11 -5.65 -5.33 4.55
C LEU A 11 -7.11 -4.93 4.25
N TYR A 12 -7.51 -3.71 4.63
CA TYR A 12 -8.88 -3.25 4.40
C TYR A 12 -9.27 -3.23 2.91
N LYS A 13 -8.30 -3.17 1.98
CA LYS A 13 -8.58 -3.27 0.55
C LYS A 13 -9.10 -4.66 0.16
N PHE A 14 -8.58 -5.71 0.79
CA PHE A 14 -9.08 -7.07 0.57
C PHE A 14 -10.47 -7.26 1.17
N THR A 15 -10.71 -6.78 2.39
CA THR A 15 -12.04 -6.88 3.02
C THR A 15 -13.09 -6.07 2.26
N MET A 16 -12.74 -4.86 1.79
CA MET A 16 -13.61 -4.09 0.91
C MET A 16 -13.86 -4.80 -0.42
N MET A 17 -12.81 -5.34 -1.06
CA MET A 17 -12.93 -6.06 -2.33
C MET A 17 -13.84 -7.28 -2.19
N GLN A 18 -13.71 -8.04 -1.10
CA GLN A 18 -14.61 -9.15 -0.78
C GLN A 18 -16.06 -8.67 -0.63
N CYS A 19 -16.28 -7.55 0.07
CA CYS A 19 -17.60 -6.94 0.18
C CYS A 19 -18.15 -6.54 -1.20
N VAL A 20 -17.33 -5.92 -2.05
CA VAL A 20 -17.73 -5.53 -3.41
C VAL A 20 -18.08 -6.76 -4.25
N LEU A 21 -17.30 -7.84 -4.16
CA LEU A 21 -17.58 -9.09 -4.87
C LEU A 21 -18.97 -9.65 -4.52
N HIS A 22 -19.32 -9.63 -3.24
CA HIS A 22 -20.57 -10.24 -2.77
C HIS A 22 -21.80 -9.35 -2.86
N GLN A 23 -21.62 -8.03 -2.69
CA GLN A 23 -22.76 -7.12 -2.56
C GLN A 23 -22.92 -6.17 -3.76
N PHE A 24 -21.82 -5.84 -4.45
CA PHE A 24 -21.80 -4.82 -5.50
C PHE A 24 -20.98 -5.21 -6.73
N PRO A 25 -21.12 -6.45 -7.27
CA PRO A 25 -20.23 -6.99 -8.31
C PRO A 25 -20.27 -6.18 -9.62
N ALA A 26 -21.38 -5.50 -9.91
CA ALA A 26 -21.56 -4.68 -11.11
C ALA A 26 -21.18 -3.20 -10.91
N ALA A 27 -20.77 -2.79 -9.70
CA ALA A 27 -20.45 -1.39 -9.42
C ALA A 27 -19.24 -0.91 -10.22
N GLN A 28 -19.33 0.34 -10.69
CA GLN A 28 -18.24 1.04 -11.38
C GLN A 28 -17.64 2.09 -10.45
N ALA A 29 -16.34 2.33 -10.55
CA ALA A 29 -15.66 3.36 -9.78
C ALA A 29 -14.66 4.12 -10.64
N GLU A 30 -14.43 5.38 -10.27
CA GLU A 30 -13.37 6.22 -10.82
C GLU A 30 -12.56 6.83 -9.68
N TYR A 31 -11.23 6.71 -9.77
CA TYR A 31 -10.28 7.37 -8.88
C TYR A 31 -9.45 8.36 -9.69
N LYS A 32 -9.22 9.54 -9.11
CA LYS A 32 -8.37 10.57 -9.68
C LYS A 32 -7.26 10.91 -8.68
N PHE A 33 -6.03 10.83 -9.14
CA PHE A 33 -4.88 11.30 -8.39
C PHE A 33 -4.83 12.83 -8.38
N LYS A 34 -4.44 13.39 -7.25
CA LYS A 34 -4.17 14.83 -7.12
C LYS A 34 -2.92 15.04 -6.26
N CYS A 35 -1.88 15.63 -6.82
CA CYS A 35 -0.74 16.12 -6.07
C CYS A 35 -1.19 17.31 -5.21
N ARG A 36 -0.84 17.31 -3.92
CA ARG A 36 -1.17 18.38 -2.98
C ARG A 36 0.05 19.20 -2.56
N ASN A 37 1.23 18.77 -2.98
CA ASN A 37 2.49 19.43 -2.63
C ASN A 37 2.88 20.40 -3.74
N PRO A 38 2.86 21.71 -3.51
CA PRO A 38 3.30 22.67 -4.50
C PRO A 38 4.79 22.48 -4.82
N GLY A 39 5.17 22.73 -6.07
CA GLY A 39 6.56 22.61 -6.52
C GLY A 39 7.07 21.18 -6.75
N THR A 40 6.21 20.17 -6.68
CA THR A 40 6.56 18.78 -7.00
C THR A 40 6.51 18.57 -8.51
N ASP A 41 7.65 18.24 -9.12
CA ASP A 41 7.70 17.91 -10.56
C ASP A 41 7.51 16.41 -10.77
N LEU A 42 6.26 16.01 -11.03
CA LEU A 42 5.90 14.63 -11.32
C LEU A 42 6.04 14.29 -12.81
N GLN A 43 6.05 15.29 -13.71
CA GLN A 43 6.27 15.02 -15.14
C GLN A 43 7.67 14.44 -15.40
N ALA A 44 8.67 14.83 -14.60
CA ALA A 44 10.02 14.29 -14.68
C ALA A 44 10.11 12.77 -14.40
N VAL A 45 9.08 12.18 -13.81
CA VAL A 45 9.03 10.74 -13.44
C VAL A 45 7.88 9.97 -14.09
N ILE A 46 7.17 10.56 -15.06
CA ILE A 46 6.01 9.93 -15.73
C ILE A 46 6.39 8.62 -16.43
N GLY A 47 7.57 8.54 -17.05
CA GLY A 47 8.09 7.33 -17.68
C GLY A 47 8.25 6.19 -16.66
N PRO A 48 9.10 6.36 -15.64
CA PRO A 48 9.24 5.39 -14.57
C PRO A 48 7.93 4.98 -13.89
N ILE A 49 6.99 5.91 -13.68
CA ILE A 49 5.66 5.59 -13.14
C ILE A 49 4.90 4.63 -14.06
N ASN A 50 4.88 4.88 -15.38
CA ASN A 50 4.21 4.00 -16.33
C ASN A 50 4.85 2.60 -16.37
N GLU A 51 6.19 2.50 -16.37
CA GLU A 51 6.91 1.23 -16.33
C GLU A 51 6.58 0.41 -15.07
N GLU A 52 6.54 1.05 -13.90
CA GLU A 52 6.17 0.39 -12.64
C GLU A 52 4.68 -0.01 -12.61
N ILE A 53 3.78 0.76 -13.25
CA ILE A 53 2.36 0.40 -13.40
C ILE A 53 2.20 -0.78 -14.37
N ASP A 54 2.94 -0.82 -15.48
CA ASP A 54 2.93 -1.96 -16.41
C ASP A 54 3.37 -3.23 -15.69
N HIS A 55 4.44 -3.13 -14.87
CA HIS A 55 4.89 -4.22 -14.03
C HIS A 55 3.83 -4.63 -12.99
N LEU A 56 3.23 -3.68 -12.28
CA LEU A 56 2.16 -3.93 -11.31
C LEU A 56 0.99 -4.71 -11.94
N CYS A 57 0.61 -4.36 -13.17
CA CYS A 57 -0.48 -5.02 -13.90
C CYS A 57 -0.12 -6.44 -14.39
N ALA A 58 1.17 -6.78 -14.45
CA ALA A 58 1.64 -8.12 -14.78
C ALA A 58 1.70 -9.07 -13.58
N LEU A 59 1.53 -8.55 -12.35
CA LEU A 59 1.56 -9.37 -11.14
C LEU A 59 0.31 -10.22 -11.00
N HIS A 60 0.52 -11.42 -10.45
CA HIS A 60 -0.53 -12.35 -10.01
C HIS A 60 -0.25 -12.77 -8.56
N PHE A 61 -1.28 -13.20 -7.86
CA PHE A 61 -1.10 -13.78 -6.53
C PHE A 61 -0.32 -15.10 -6.62
N ARG A 62 0.67 -15.26 -5.78
CA ARG A 62 1.39 -16.53 -5.61
C ARG A 62 0.60 -17.46 -4.69
N LYS A 63 0.91 -18.74 -4.76
CA LYS A 63 0.23 -19.75 -3.94
C LYS A 63 0.39 -19.48 -2.44
N ASP A 64 1.60 -19.15 -1.99
CA ASP A 64 1.88 -18.81 -0.59
C ASP A 64 1.10 -17.59 -0.09
N GLU A 65 0.90 -16.60 -0.96
CA GLU A 65 0.09 -15.40 -0.69
C GLU A 65 -1.40 -15.73 -0.54
N LEU A 66 -1.92 -16.58 -1.43
CA LEU A 66 -3.31 -17.06 -1.33
C LEU A 66 -3.53 -17.92 -0.09
N ASP A 67 -2.59 -18.81 0.23
CA ASP A 67 -2.65 -19.65 1.42
C ASP A 67 -2.60 -18.79 2.70
N TYR A 68 -1.81 -17.73 2.72
CA TYR A 68 -1.81 -16.76 3.81
C TYR A 68 -3.16 -16.05 3.97
N LEU A 69 -3.72 -15.52 2.88
CA LEU A 69 -5.05 -14.90 2.92
C LEU A 69 -6.14 -15.87 3.35
N ARG A 70 -6.08 -17.13 2.90
CA ARG A 70 -7.01 -18.20 3.27
C ARG A 70 -6.94 -18.53 4.76
N SER A 71 -5.80 -18.34 5.41
CA SER A 71 -5.62 -18.55 6.84
C SER A 71 -6.32 -17.49 7.71
N LEU A 72 -6.68 -16.34 7.12
CA LEU A 72 -7.39 -15.28 7.82
C LEU A 72 -8.88 -15.65 7.93
N ARG A 73 -9.37 -15.85 9.16
CA ARG A 73 -10.73 -16.36 9.46
C ARG A 73 -11.91 -15.61 8.81
N PHE A 74 -11.69 -14.33 8.46
CA PHE A 74 -12.72 -13.45 7.86
C PHE A 74 -12.66 -13.42 6.31
N MET A 75 -11.66 -14.06 5.70
CA MET A 75 -11.58 -14.23 4.25
C MET A 75 -12.35 -15.47 3.84
N LYS A 76 -13.28 -15.31 2.90
CA LYS A 76 -14.11 -16.41 2.41
C LYS A 76 -13.40 -17.17 1.29
N SER A 77 -13.65 -18.47 1.18
CA SER A 77 -13.01 -19.35 0.19
C SER A 77 -13.28 -18.89 -1.25
N ASP A 78 -14.52 -18.54 -1.57
CA ASP A 78 -14.93 -18.08 -2.89
C ASP A 78 -14.23 -16.77 -3.31
N PHE A 79 -13.94 -15.90 -2.34
CA PHE A 79 -13.13 -14.70 -2.59
C PHE A 79 -11.67 -15.07 -2.88
N ILE A 80 -11.07 -16.03 -2.17
CA ILE A 80 -9.71 -16.50 -2.45
C ILE A 80 -9.64 -17.16 -3.82
N ASP A 81 -10.64 -17.98 -4.20
CA ASP A 81 -10.72 -18.60 -5.52
C ASP A 81 -10.85 -17.55 -6.64
N PHE A 82 -11.55 -16.43 -6.38
CA PHE A 82 -11.58 -15.29 -7.27
C PHE A 82 -10.19 -14.62 -7.38
N LEU A 83 -9.44 -14.46 -6.28
CA LEU A 83 -8.11 -13.85 -6.29
C LEU A 83 -7.09 -14.68 -7.07
N GLU A 84 -7.23 -16.00 -7.14
CA GLU A 84 -6.35 -16.87 -7.92
C GLU A 84 -6.33 -16.51 -9.42
N LEU A 85 -7.47 -16.03 -9.94
CA LEU A 85 -7.61 -15.59 -11.34
C LEU A 85 -7.45 -14.06 -11.51
N PHE A 86 -7.29 -13.34 -10.40
CA PHE A 86 -7.27 -11.89 -10.42
C PHE A 86 -5.90 -11.33 -10.82
N HIS A 87 -5.94 -10.31 -11.67
CA HIS A 87 -4.83 -9.40 -11.93
C HIS A 87 -5.36 -7.98 -12.20
N LEU A 88 -4.52 -6.99 -12.02
CA LEU A 88 -4.83 -5.61 -12.33
C LEU A 88 -4.80 -5.38 -13.85
N LYS A 89 -5.86 -4.78 -14.39
CA LYS A 89 -5.97 -4.53 -15.83
C LYS A 89 -5.37 -3.18 -16.19
N ARG A 90 -4.32 -3.18 -17.03
CA ARG A 90 -3.67 -1.96 -17.52
C ARG A 90 -4.65 -0.99 -18.18
N SER A 91 -5.70 -1.49 -18.83
CA SER A 91 -6.76 -0.69 -19.47
C SER A 91 -7.62 0.11 -18.49
N CYS A 92 -7.57 -0.21 -17.18
CA CYS A 92 -8.29 0.54 -16.15
C CYS A 92 -7.55 1.79 -15.66
N ILE A 93 -6.27 1.97 -16.01
CA ILE A 93 -5.45 3.09 -15.51
C ILE A 93 -4.79 3.85 -16.66
N GLU A 94 -4.90 5.16 -16.62
CA GLU A 94 -4.24 6.10 -17.52
C GLU A 94 -3.35 7.05 -16.73
N VAL A 95 -2.13 7.29 -17.22
CA VAL A 95 -1.19 8.27 -16.66
C VAL A 95 -0.73 9.18 -17.78
N LYS A 96 -0.99 10.47 -17.64
CA LYS A 96 -0.61 11.49 -18.64
C LYS A 96 -0.18 12.79 -17.96
N LYS A 97 0.42 13.69 -18.72
CA LYS A 97 0.69 15.05 -18.28
C LYS A 97 -0.62 15.77 -17.98
N ALA A 98 -0.67 16.52 -16.88
CA ALA A 98 -1.84 17.34 -16.56
C ALA A 98 -1.93 18.53 -17.53
N GLU A 99 -3.13 18.81 -18.02
CA GLU A 99 -3.39 19.99 -18.85
C GLU A 99 -3.18 21.27 -18.05
N GLY A 100 -2.46 22.25 -18.64
CA GLY A 100 -2.20 23.53 -18.00
C GLY A 100 -1.15 23.50 -16.86
N SER A 101 -0.37 22.43 -16.75
CA SER A 101 0.73 22.34 -15.81
C SER A 101 1.98 21.77 -16.48
N ASP A 102 3.14 22.33 -16.18
CA ASP A 102 4.44 21.84 -16.66
C ASP A 102 5.08 20.82 -15.72
N THR A 103 4.50 20.61 -14.54
CA THR A 103 5.08 19.78 -13.49
C THR A 103 4.16 18.68 -12.98
N ASP A 104 2.84 18.80 -13.15
CA ASP A 104 1.86 17.85 -12.61
C ASP A 104 1.44 16.79 -13.62
N ILE A 105 0.92 15.68 -13.11
CA ILE A 105 0.38 14.57 -13.90
C ILE A 105 -1.07 14.30 -13.54
N GLU A 106 -1.82 13.78 -14.49
CA GLU A 106 -3.15 13.21 -14.25
C GLU A 106 -3.03 11.69 -14.22
N ILE A 107 -3.47 11.06 -13.13
CA ILE A 107 -3.69 9.61 -13.09
C ILE A 107 -5.17 9.38 -12.88
N ARG A 108 -5.77 8.65 -13.81
CA ARG A 108 -7.18 8.27 -13.79
C ARG A 108 -7.31 6.76 -13.79
N ILE A 109 -8.01 6.23 -12.80
CA ILE A 109 -8.30 4.80 -12.68
C ILE A 109 -9.81 4.64 -12.80
N ARG A 110 -10.28 3.90 -13.80
CA ARG A 110 -11.71 3.77 -14.11
C ARG A 110 -12.06 2.35 -14.56
N GLY A 111 -13.18 1.82 -14.07
CA GLY A 111 -13.69 0.51 -14.46
C GLY A 111 -14.51 -0.17 -13.37
N PRO A 112 -14.75 -1.48 -13.49
CA PRO A 112 -15.43 -2.23 -12.41
C PRO A 112 -14.73 -2.01 -11.07
N TRP A 113 -15.52 -1.67 -10.05
CA TRP A 113 -14.94 -1.34 -8.73
C TRP A 113 -14.10 -2.47 -8.18
N LEU A 114 -14.51 -3.70 -8.42
CA LEU A 114 -13.79 -4.92 -8.05
C LEU A 114 -12.34 -4.97 -8.59
N HIS A 115 -12.07 -4.37 -9.76
CA HIS A 115 -10.73 -4.28 -10.33
C HIS A 115 -9.99 -2.98 -9.93
N THR A 116 -10.72 -1.88 -9.80
CA THR A 116 -10.09 -0.56 -9.57
C THR A 116 -9.68 -0.33 -8.13
N ILE A 117 -10.33 -0.99 -7.17
CA ILE A 117 -10.11 -0.81 -5.73
C ILE A 117 -8.67 -1.10 -5.28
N MET A 118 -7.98 -2.03 -5.96
CA MET A 118 -6.62 -2.45 -5.62
C MET A 118 -5.52 -1.54 -6.19
N PHE A 119 -5.85 -0.58 -7.07
CA PHE A 119 -4.85 0.34 -7.61
C PHE A 119 -4.42 1.43 -6.64
N GLU A 120 -5.32 1.92 -5.77
CA GLU A 120 -5.10 3.14 -5.00
C GLU A 120 -3.76 3.14 -4.25
N ILE A 121 -3.53 2.12 -3.43
CA ILE A 121 -2.36 2.08 -2.54
C ILE A 121 -1.06 1.85 -3.31
N PRO A 122 -0.96 0.83 -4.20
CA PRO A 122 0.24 0.62 -4.99
C PRO A 122 0.60 1.81 -5.88
N VAL A 123 -0.37 2.44 -6.53
CA VAL A 123 -0.13 3.60 -7.39
C VAL A 123 0.44 4.77 -6.59
N LEU A 124 -0.09 5.06 -5.41
CA LEU A 124 0.45 6.12 -4.54
C LEU A 124 1.86 5.80 -4.06
N ALA A 125 2.16 4.55 -3.72
CA ALA A 125 3.51 4.11 -3.36
C ALA A 125 4.49 4.24 -4.54
N ILE A 126 4.07 3.85 -5.75
CA ILE A 126 4.86 3.98 -6.98
C ILE A 126 5.19 5.45 -7.27
N VAL A 127 4.19 6.34 -7.25
CA VAL A 127 4.39 7.77 -7.51
C VAL A 127 5.40 8.36 -6.53
N ASN A 128 5.22 8.10 -5.22
CA ASN A 128 6.13 8.59 -4.20
C ASN A 128 7.55 8.06 -4.40
N GLU A 129 7.71 6.76 -4.57
CA GLU A 129 9.04 6.15 -4.65
C GLU A 129 9.76 6.52 -5.96
N CYS A 130 9.06 6.63 -7.11
CA CYS A 130 9.63 7.15 -8.35
C CYS A 130 10.14 8.58 -8.17
N TYR A 131 9.35 9.45 -7.50
CA TYR A 131 9.75 10.81 -7.20
C TYR A 131 11.01 10.86 -6.33
N TYR A 132 11.03 10.13 -5.22
CA TYR A 132 12.18 10.12 -4.30
C TYR A 132 13.43 9.52 -4.94
N ARG A 133 13.31 8.45 -5.72
CA ARG A 133 14.44 7.86 -6.47
C ARG A 133 15.07 8.86 -7.45
N LYS A 134 14.26 9.72 -8.09
CA LYS A 134 14.74 10.71 -9.05
C LYS A 134 15.41 11.90 -8.38
N PHE A 135 14.76 12.49 -7.38
CA PHE A 135 15.19 13.75 -6.80
C PHE A 135 16.07 13.61 -5.56
N TYR A 136 16.04 12.42 -4.93
CA TYR A 136 16.79 12.13 -3.69
C TYR A 136 17.47 10.75 -3.76
N PRO A 137 18.26 10.45 -4.81
CA PRO A 137 18.79 9.09 -5.05
C PRO A 137 19.74 8.60 -3.95
N ASN A 138 20.45 9.53 -3.29
CA ASN A 138 21.42 9.25 -2.24
C ASN A 138 20.95 9.79 -0.88
N GLN A 139 19.63 9.73 -0.61
CA GLN A 139 19.09 10.24 0.65
C GLN A 139 19.70 9.52 1.85
N ASP A 140 20.36 10.29 2.71
CA ASP A 140 20.78 9.80 4.03
C ASP A 140 19.55 9.63 4.93
N LEU A 141 19.34 8.40 5.40
CA LEU A 141 18.22 8.05 6.28
C LEU A 141 18.50 8.28 7.76
N THR A 142 19.68 8.84 8.13
CA THR A 142 20.06 9.09 9.52
C THR A 142 19.04 9.95 10.25
N GLU A 143 18.56 11.01 9.62
CA GLU A 143 17.54 11.88 10.21
C GLU A 143 16.18 11.14 10.34
N GLY A 144 15.82 10.32 9.37
CA GLY A 144 14.62 9.45 9.46
C GLY A 144 14.69 8.51 10.66
N ARG A 145 15.82 7.83 10.84
CA ARG A 145 16.09 6.94 11.99
C ARG A 145 16.06 7.69 13.32
N ARG A 146 16.67 8.88 13.37
CA ARG A 146 16.65 9.74 14.56
C ARG A 146 15.21 10.11 14.94
N ARG A 147 14.39 10.54 13.97
CA ARG A 147 12.96 10.89 14.19
C ARG A 147 12.14 9.68 14.61
N LEU A 148 12.35 8.52 13.99
CA LEU A 148 11.66 7.28 14.36
C LEU A 148 11.97 6.93 15.83
N LYS A 149 13.27 6.92 16.19
CA LYS A 149 13.68 6.65 17.58
C LYS A 149 13.07 7.66 18.55
N ALA A 150 13.12 8.95 18.28
CA ALA A 150 12.54 9.97 19.14
C ALA A 150 11.02 9.80 19.34
N LYS A 151 10.29 9.44 18.29
CA LYS A 151 8.85 9.13 18.40
C LYS A 151 8.59 7.92 19.28
N MET A 152 9.33 6.84 19.10
CA MET A 152 9.17 5.64 19.94
C MET A 152 9.49 5.92 21.42
N GLU A 153 10.57 6.68 21.69
CA GLU A 153 10.92 7.09 23.04
C GLU A 153 9.83 7.96 23.70
N SER A 154 9.18 8.84 22.96
CA SER A 154 8.12 9.71 23.49
C SER A 154 6.84 8.99 23.89
N ILE A 155 6.63 7.76 23.42
CA ILE A 155 5.41 6.98 23.64
C ILE A 155 5.64 5.69 24.44
N LYS A 156 6.88 5.27 24.66
CA LYS A 156 7.22 3.99 25.29
C LYS A 156 6.64 3.82 26.70
N ASP A 157 6.54 4.94 27.45
CA ASP A 157 6.07 4.94 28.83
C ASP A 157 4.55 5.13 28.95
N ILE A 158 3.84 5.30 27.82
CA ILE A 158 2.38 5.41 27.82
C ILE A 158 1.81 4.00 27.95
N GLN A 159 1.10 3.74 29.05
CA GLN A 159 0.42 2.46 29.26
C GLN A 159 -0.82 2.33 28.40
N ASP A 160 -1.19 1.10 28.07
CA ASP A 160 -2.43 0.75 27.36
C ASP A 160 -2.59 1.40 25.96
N ILE A 161 -1.46 1.73 25.32
CA ILE A 161 -1.45 2.23 23.94
C ILE A 161 -1.09 1.10 22.96
N GLY A 162 -1.88 0.98 21.88
CA GLY A 162 -1.56 0.13 20.72
C GLY A 162 -1.21 0.98 19.52
N ILE A 163 -0.10 0.69 18.85
CA ILE A 163 0.39 1.44 17.69
C ILE A 163 0.54 0.52 16.50
N SER A 164 -0.08 0.90 15.40
CA SER A 164 0.00 0.19 14.12
C SER A 164 0.69 1.05 13.06
N GLU A 165 1.40 0.40 12.16
CA GLU A 165 2.00 1.04 11.00
C GLU A 165 1.01 1.07 9.81
N TYR A 166 0.83 2.24 9.19
CA TYR A 166 -0.07 2.50 8.05
C TYR A 166 0.60 3.33 6.94
N GLY A 167 1.90 3.17 6.75
CA GLY A 167 2.71 4.06 5.91
C GLY A 167 2.71 3.75 4.41
N THR A 168 2.17 2.63 3.95
CA THR A 168 2.34 2.12 2.57
C THR A 168 2.08 3.18 1.49
N ARG A 169 0.98 3.91 1.57
CA ARG A 169 0.60 4.95 0.58
C ARG A 169 1.54 6.14 0.49
N ARG A 170 2.34 6.38 1.53
CA ARG A 170 3.17 7.58 1.68
C ARG A 170 4.61 7.24 2.01
N ARG A 171 4.99 5.98 1.85
CA ARG A 171 6.35 5.53 2.13
C ARG A 171 7.36 6.25 1.25
N PHE A 172 8.52 6.54 1.82
CA PHE A 172 9.67 7.03 1.08
C PHE A 172 10.18 5.98 0.10
N SER A 173 10.30 4.73 0.57
CA SER A 173 10.64 3.56 -0.22
C SER A 173 10.12 2.28 0.45
N LYS A 174 10.04 1.20 -0.31
CA LYS A 174 9.71 -0.14 0.21
C LYS A 174 10.68 -0.55 1.32
N ALA A 175 11.98 -0.38 1.09
CA ALA A 175 13.03 -0.73 2.07
C ALA A 175 12.93 0.10 3.36
N TRP A 176 12.60 1.40 3.24
CA TRP A 176 12.41 2.24 4.43
C TRP A 176 11.20 1.83 5.26
N GLN A 177 10.08 1.48 4.63
CA GLN A 177 8.91 0.98 5.36
C GLN A 177 9.24 -0.33 6.09
N GLU A 178 9.96 -1.24 5.46
CA GLU A 178 10.42 -2.49 6.08
C GLU A 178 11.29 -2.22 7.31
N GLU A 179 12.25 -1.28 7.21
CA GLU A 179 13.11 -0.87 8.32
C GLU A 179 12.28 -0.30 9.48
N VAL A 180 11.28 0.55 9.18
CA VAL A 180 10.37 1.12 10.18
C VAL A 180 9.63 0.01 10.92
N ILE A 181 9.02 -0.94 10.21
CA ILE A 181 8.26 -2.06 10.80
C ILE A 181 9.16 -2.91 11.71
N LYS A 182 10.34 -3.32 11.21
CA LYS A 182 11.31 -4.11 11.98
C LYS A 182 11.78 -3.37 13.24
N THR A 183 12.02 -2.08 13.13
CA THR A 183 12.44 -1.25 14.26
C THR A 183 11.34 -1.13 15.30
N MET A 184 10.09 -0.87 14.88
CA MET A 184 8.94 -0.82 15.79
C MET A 184 8.71 -2.16 16.49
N GLN A 185 8.76 -3.26 15.76
CA GLN A 185 8.63 -4.62 16.33
C GLN A 185 9.69 -4.90 17.39
N ALA A 186 10.95 -4.54 17.11
CA ALA A 186 12.06 -4.81 18.02
C ALA A 186 12.05 -3.93 19.29
N THR A 187 11.53 -2.70 19.19
CA THR A 187 11.67 -1.71 20.28
C THR A 187 10.40 -1.50 21.09
N MET A 188 9.21 -1.71 20.52
CA MET A 188 7.94 -1.39 21.16
C MET A 188 7.25 -2.62 21.81
N GLY A 189 7.70 -3.84 21.50
CA GLY A 189 7.15 -5.06 22.07
C GLY A 189 5.63 -5.14 21.94
N LYS A 190 4.91 -5.25 23.06
CA LYS A 190 3.43 -5.39 23.07
C LYS A 190 2.68 -4.14 22.62
N GLN A 191 3.31 -2.97 22.62
CA GLN A 191 2.69 -1.74 22.13
C GLN A 191 2.59 -1.71 20.59
N PHE A 192 3.46 -2.44 19.88
CA PHE A 192 3.35 -2.57 18.42
C PHE A 192 2.32 -3.64 18.07
N THR A 193 1.17 -3.22 17.59
CA THR A 193 0.04 -4.10 17.26
C THR A 193 0.09 -4.64 15.83
N GLY A 194 1.05 -4.17 14.99
CA GLY A 194 1.28 -4.69 13.66
C GLY A 194 1.29 -3.64 12.56
N THR A 195 1.16 -4.08 11.33
CA THR A 195 1.04 -3.23 10.14
C THR A 195 -0.25 -3.53 9.39
N SER A 196 -0.79 -2.52 8.71
CA SER A 196 -1.90 -2.71 7.77
C SER A 196 -1.47 -3.37 6.46
N ASN A 197 -0.18 -3.34 6.14
CA ASN A 197 0.38 -3.89 4.91
C ASN A 197 0.44 -5.42 4.98
N VAL A 198 -0.33 -6.08 4.12
CA VAL A 198 -0.49 -7.55 4.15
C VAL A 198 0.80 -8.28 3.80
N TYR A 199 1.60 -7.72 2.88
CA TYR A 199 2.89 -8.31 2.51
C TYR A 199 3.84 -8.36 3.72
N TYR A 200 4.00 -7.26 4.44
CA TYR A 200 4.87 -7.22 5.61
C TYR A 200 4.30 -8.01 6.79
N ALA A 201 2.98 -8.06 6.94
CA ALA A 201 2.36 -8.91 7.95
C ALA A 201 2.68 -10.39 7.69
N MET A 202 2.60 -10.84 6.43
CA MET A 202 2.97 -12.19 6.03
C MET A 202 4.47 -12.48 6.24
N GLN A 203 5.35 -11.55 5.87
CA GLN A 203 6.80 -11.78 5.85
C GLN A 203 7.48 -11.60 7.22
N LEU A 204 7.02 -10.69 8.04
CA LEU A 204 7.72 -10.23 9.22
C LEU A 204 6.99 -10.49 10.54
N LEU A 205 5.67 -10.69 10.48
CA LEU A 205 4.81 -10.74 11.67
C LEU A 205 4.04 -12.05 11.72
N SER A 206 3.61 -12.44 12.91
CA SER A 206 2.64 -13.52 13.04
C SER A 206 1.23 -13.05 12.67
N LEU A 207 0.31 -13.99 12.37
CA LEU A 207 -1.08 -13.70 12.02
C LEU A 207 -1.83 -12.80 13.03
N ILE A 208 -1.42 -12.83 14.30
CA ILE A 208 -2.01 -12.01 15.37
C ILE A 208 -1.64 -10.52 15.31
N HIS A 209 -0.66 -10.14 14.48
CA HIS A 209 -0.16 -8.77 14.36
C HIS A 209 -0.74 -8.01 13.16
N ILE A 210 -1.77 -8.54 12.48
CA ILE A 210 -2.46 -7.81 11.43
C ILE A 210 -3.45 -6.86 12.07
N SER A 211 -3.20 -5.55 11.93
CA SER A 211 -4.12 -4.51 12.41
C SER A 211 -5.31 -4.40 11.48
N GLU A 212 -6.49 -4.73 11.97
CA GLU A 212 -7.76 -4.41 11.32
C GLU A 212 -8.30 -3.06 11.80
N PRO A 213 -8.78 -2.19 10.90
CA PRO A 213 -9.44 -0.94 11.30
C PRO A 213 -10.78 -1.13 12.02
N THR A 214 -11.31 -2.34 12.08
CA THR A 214 -12.71 -2.63 12.46
C THR A 214 -12.93 -3.09 13.90
N ARG A 215 -11.95 -3.04 14.78
CA ARG A 215 -12.15 -3.39 16.21
C ARG A 215 -12.63 -2.24 17.11
N GLN A 216 -13.23 -1.18 16.54
CA GLN A 216 -13.79 -0.08 17.35
C GLN A 216 -15.32 0.04 17.28
N ALA A 217 -16.03 -1.05 17.08
CA ALA A 217 -17.48 -1.07 17.17
C ALA A 217 -17.96 -2.31 17.93
N GLU A 218 -17.74 -2.30 19.22
CA GLU A 218 -18.57 -2.96 20.24
C GLU A 218 -18.82 -1.98 21.38
#